data_15ec3411d5e49fbaa2294283e4b9f261
#
_entry.id   15ec3411d5e49fbaa2294283e4b9f261
#
_cell.length_a   1.000
_cell.length_b   1.000
_cell.length_c   1.000
_cell.angle_alpha   90.00
_cell.angle_beta   90.00
_cell.angle_gamma   90.00
#
_symmetry.space_group_name_H-M   'P 1'
#
loop_
_entity.id
_entity.type
_entity.pdbx_description
1 polymer ?
#
loop_
_entity_poly.entity_id
_entity_poly.type
_entity_poly.pdbx_seq_one_letter_code
_entity_poly.pdbx_strand_id
1 'polypeptide(L)'
;MRTFAEKAYDLLRKVPEGRVTTYKEIARGLGTKAYRGVGQAMKRNPYAPEVPWHRVVASSGRMGGFQGKTSGSSIVKKIKMLKAEGVEISGDKIKNFEEILFRF
;
A
#
# COMPACT_ATOMS: atom_id res chain seq x y z
N MET A 1 18.00 12.41 11.70
CA MET A 1 16.78 11.86 12.35
C MET A 1 15.75 11.51 11.27
N ARG A 2 15.17 10.34 11.34
CA ARG A 2 14.19 9.92 10.33
C ARG A 2 12.81 10.48 10.65
N THR A 3 12.15 11.03 9.64
CA THR A 3 10.79 11.52 9.78
C THR A 3 9.81 10.34 9.84
N PHE A 4 8.57 10.62 10.23
CA PHE A 4 7.48 9.63 10.20
C PHE A 4 7.31 9.04 8.79
N ALA A 5 7.32 9.91 7.76
CA ALA A 5 7.19 9.48 6.37
C ALA A 5 8.33 8.54 5.96
N GLU A 6 9.57 8.89 6.30
CA GLU A 6 10.72 8.04 5.98
C GLU A 6 10.65 6.68 6.65
N LYS A 7 10.18 6.62 7.90
CA LYS A 7 9.98 5.36 8.61
C LYS A 7 8.91 4.50 7.93
N ALA A 8 7.82 5.14 7.47
CA ALA A 8 6.77 4.44 6.71
C ALA A 8 7.32 3.88 5.40
N TYR A 9 8.12 4.66 4.69
CA TYR A 9 8.73 4.21 3.43
C TYR A 9 9.67 3.02 3.66
N ASP A 10 10.43 3.03 4.76
CA ASP A 10 11.32 1.91 5.10
C ASP A 10 10.54 0.61 5.31
N LEU A 11 9.41 0.68 6.00
CA LEU A 11 8.57 -0.50 6.18
C LEU A 11 8.02 -0.99 4.85
N LEU A 12 7.52 -0.07 4.03
CA LEU A 12 6.92 -0.43 2.74
C LEU A 12 7.94 -1.08 1.79
N ARG A 13 9.21 -0.65 1.85
CA ARG A 13 10.27 -1.25 1.05
C ARG A 13 10.46 -2.75 1.34
N LYS A 14 10.02 -3.22 2.49
CA LYS A 14 10.13 -4.63 2.87
C LYS A 14 9.07 -5.51 2.21
N VAL A 15 8.02 -4.92 1.67
CA VAL A 15 6.92 -5.67 1.06
C VAL A 15 7.33 -6.10 -0.35
N PRO A 16 7.48 -7.41 -0.60
CA PRO A 16 7.95 -7.89 -1.90
C PRO A 16 6.85 -7.92 -2.96
N GLU A 17 7.24 -8.13 -4.20
CA GLU A 17 6.29 -8.35 -5.29
C GLU A 17 5.38 -9.54 -4.98
N GLY A 18 4.12 -9.45 -5.36
CA GLY A 18 3.14 -10.50 -5.12
C GLY A 18 2.50 -10.45 -3.74
N ARG A 19 2.94 -9.52 -2.88
CA ARG A 19 2.38 -9.32 -1.56
C ARG A 19 1.88 -7.90 -1.41
N VAL A 20 0.96 -7.70 -0.48
CA VAL A 20 0.41 -6.39 -0.16
C VAL A 20 0.42 -6.16 1.35
N THR A 21 0.36 -4.90 1.75
CA THR A 21 0.16 -4.54 3.15
C THR A 21 -0.98 -3.53 3.24
N THR A 22 -1.27 -3.04 4.43
CA THR A 22 -2.34 -2.07 4.63
C THR A 22 -1.81 -0.85 5.35
N TYR A 23 -2.54 0.26 5.28
CA TYR A 23 -2.22 1.46 6.06
C TYR A 23 -2.17 1.13 7.55
N LYS A 24 -3.09 0.27 7.99
CA LYS A 24 -3.15 -0.19 9.38
C LYS A 24 -1.89 -0.94 9.79
N GLU A 25 -1.39 -1.85 8.95
CA GLU A 25 -0.18 -2.61 9.23
C GLU A 25 1.05 -1.71 9.30
N ILE A 26 1.15 -0.74 8.40
CA ILE A 26 2.26 0.23 8.43
C ILE A 26 2.21 1.04 9.73
N ALA A 27 1.04 1.57 10.09
CA ALA A 27 0.88 2.32 11.33
C ALA A 27 1.23 1.46 12.55
N ARG A 28 0.79 0.21 12.56
CA ARG A 28 1.10 -0.74 13.63
C ARG A 28 2.60 -0.99 13.73
N GLY A 29 3.27 -1.17 12.60
CA GLY A 29 4.71 -1.35 12.55
C GLY A 29 5.49 -0.13 13.05
N LEU A 30 4.88 1.06 13.00
CA LEU A 30 5.45 2.29 13.53
C LEU A 30 5.05 2.55 14.99
N GLY A 31 4.24 1.67 15.57
CA GLY A 31 3.78 1.83 16.95
C GLY A 31 2.73 2.92 17.14
N THR A 32 1.92 3.18 16.14
CA THR A 32 0.94 4.28 16.17
C THR A 32 -0.39 3.87 15.56
N LYS A 33 -1.42 4.67 15.81
CA LYS A 33 -2.73 4.54 15.16
C LYS A 33 -2.96 5.66 14.14
N ALA A 34 -1.90 6.35 13.74
CA ALA A 34 -2.00 7.49 12.82
C ALA A 34 -2.16 7.04 11.37
N TYR A 35 -3.28 6.39 11.06
CA TYR A 35 -3.58 5.86 9.73
C TYR A 35 -3.59 6.96 8.67
N ARG A 36 -4.14 8.13 8.99
CA ARG A 36 -4.14 9.28 8.09
C ARG A 36 -2.73 9.75 7.79
N GLY A 37 -1.85 9.74 8.81
CA GLY A 37 -0.45 10.10 8.64
C GLY A 37 0.25 9.20 7.65
N VAL A 38 -0.03 7.90 7.69
CA VAL A 38 0.50 6.94 6.72
C VAL A 38 -0.01 7.28 5.32
N GLY A 39 -1.32 7.54 5.18
CA GLY A 39 -1.91 7.92 3.89
C GLY A 39 -1.28 9.18 3.33
N GLN A 40 -1.05 10.20 4.16
CA GLN A 40 -0.39 11.43 3.73
C GLN A 40 1.05 11.18 3.30
N ALA A 41 1.78 10.33 4.03
CA ALA A 41 3.15 9.96 3.65
C ALA A 41 3.17 9.28 2.28
N MET A 42 2.24 8.36 2.02
CA MET A 42 2.14 7.70 0.72
C MET A 42 1.85 8.70 -0.40
N LYS A 43 0.95 9.64 -0.13
CA LYS A 43 0.58 10.68 -1.10
C LYS A 43 1.77 11.57 -1.48
N ARG A 44 2.68 11.79 -0.54
CA ARG A 44 3.89 12.61 -0.75
C ARG A 44 5.09 11.81 -1.22
N ASN A 45 4.95 10.51 -1.40
CA ASN A 45 6.05 9.60 -1.73
C ASN A 45 6.83 10.08 -2.97
N PRO A 46 8.08 10.56 -2.79
CA PRO A 46 8.91 10.99 -3.93
C PRO A 46 9.72 9.85 -4.55
N TYR A 47 9.61 8.64 -4.00
CA TYR A 47 10.45 7.51 -4.37
C TYR A 47 9.69 6.41 -5.12
N ALA A 48 8.47 6.70 -5.59
CA ALA A 48 7.72 5.71 -6.34
C ALA A 48 8.41 5.42 -7.68
N PRO A 49 8.44 4.16 -8.15
CA PRO A 49 7.88 2.98 -7.52
C PRO A 49 8.81 2.22 -6.58
N GLU A 50 10.00 2.73 -6.27
CA GLU A 50 10.95 2.08 -5.35
C GLU A 50 10.29 1.86 -3.98
N VAL A 51 9.60 2.89 -3.47
CA VAL A 51 8.70 2.73 -2.32
C VAL A 51 7.33 2.38 -2.91
N PRO A 52 6.91 1.10 -2.84
CA PRO A 52 5.81 0.62 -3.68
C PRO A 52 4.44 0.92 -3.07
N TRP A 53 3.98 2.15 -3.22
CA TRP A 53 2.64 2.54 -2.73
C TRP A 53 1.54 1.65 -3.28
N HIS A 54 1.71 1.16 -4.52
CA HIS A 54 0.70 0.29 -5.13
C HIS A 54 0.46 -1.00 -4.33
N ARG A 55 1.38 -1.37 -3.43
CA ARG A 55 1.24 -2.54 -2.56
C ARG A 55 0.54 -2.23 -1.23
N VAL A 56 0.09 -0.99 -1.03
CA VAL A 56 -0.68 -0.61 0.16
C VAL A 56 -2.15 -0.57 -0.21
N VAL A 57 -2.95 -1.40 0.44
CA VAL A 57 -4.38 -1.51 0.19
C VAL A 57 -5.17 -1.27 1.47
N ALA A 58 -6.49 -1.15 1.35
CA ALA A 58 -7.35 -1.00 2.52
C ALA A 58 -7.38 -2.31 3.32
N SER A 59 -7.66 -2.21 4.63
CA SER A 59 -7.70 -3.38 5.50
C SER A 59 -8.81 -4.38 5.13
N SER A 60 -9.76 -3.96 4.31
CA SER A 60 -10.80 -4.85 3.76
C SER A 60 -10.33 -5.69 2.58
N GLY A 61 -9.11 -5.47 2.09
CA GLY A 61 -8.60 -6.10 0.88
C GLY A 61 -8.98 -5.37 -0.41
N ARG A 62 -9.65 -4.23 -0.30
CA ARG A 62 -9.98 -3.38 -1.45
C ARG A 62 -8.82 -2.46 -1.78
N MET A 63 -8.83 -1.90 -2.98
CA MET A 63 -7.70 -1.14 -3.50
C MET A 63 -7.31 0.08 -2.65
N GLY A 64 -8.27 0.80 -2.06
CA GLY A 64 -7.98 2.07 -1.37
C GLY A 64 -7.56 3.13 -2.36
N GLY A 65 -6.83 4.15 -1.89
CA GLY A 65 -6.37 5.24 -2.74
C GLY A 65 -5.05 4.98 -3.43
N PHE A 66 -4.77 5.72 -4.49
CA PHE A 66 -3.48 5.71 -5.17
C PHE A 66 -3.24 7.04 -5.85
N GLN A 67 -2.02 7.58 -5.68
CA GLN A 67 -1.64 8.88 -6.26
C GLN A 67 -2.61 10.00 -5.91
N GLY A 68 -3.16 9.97 -4.70
CA GLY A 68 -4.10 10.97 -4.22
C GLY A 68 -5.53 10.81 -4.76
N LYS A 69 -5.82 9.73 -5.47
CA LYS A 69 -7.13 9.45 -6.06
C LYS A 69 -7.74 8.20 -5.47
N THR A 70 -9.06 8.10 -5.47
CA THR A 70 -9.79 6.91 -5.00
C THR A 70 -10.54 6.21 -6.12
N SER A 71 -10.47 6.75 -7.33
CA SER A 71 -11.15 6.17 -8.50
C SER A 71 -10.47 6.63 -9.77
N GLY A 72 -10.91 6.14 -10.91
CA GLY A 72 -10.41 6.54 -12.22
C GLY A 72 -9.11 5.89 -12.63
N SER A 73 -8.34 6.57 -13.47
CA SER A 73 -7.13 6.01 -14.09
C SER A 73 -6.05 5.65 -13.09
N SER A 74 -5.96 6.36 -11.96
CA SER A 74 -4.95 6.05 -10.92
C SER A 74 -5.21 4.69 -10.30
N ILE A 75 -6.47 4.35 -10.02
CA ILE A 75 -6.81 3.04 -9.45
C ILE A 75 -6.65 1.94 -10.48
N VAL A 76 -6.98 2.20 -11.75
CA VAL A 76 -6.73 1.25 -12.84
C VAL A 76 -5.24 0.95 -12.94
N LYS A 77 -4.39 1.98 -12.84
CA LYS A 77 -2.94 1.81 -12.86
C LYS A 77 -2.46 0.95 -11.69
N LYS A 78 -2.98 1.19 -10.49
CA LYS A 78 -2.65 0.41 -9.29
C LYS A 78 -2.99 -1.08 -9.51
N ILE A 79 -4.18 -1.35 -10.02
CA ILE A 79 -4.64 -2.72 -10.31
C ILE A 79 -3.71 -3.39 -11.31
N LYS A 80 -3.35 -2.69 -12.40
CA LYS A 80 -2.43 -3.23 -13.41
C LYS A 80 -1.07 -3.57 -12.82
N MET A 81 -0.53 -2.71 -11.97
CA MET A 81 0.76 -2.93 -11.33
C MET A 81 0.72 -4.17 -10.44
N LEU A 82 -0.33 -4.33 -9.65
CA LEU A 82 -0.49 -5.49 -8.77
C LEU A 82 -0.70 -6.78 -9.58
N LYS A 83 -1.51 -6.74 -10.63
CA LYS A 83 -1.71 -7.92 -11.50
C LYS A 83 -0.40 -8.33 -12.17
N ALA A 84 0.42 -7.39 -12.57
CA ALA A 84 1.73 -7.66 -13.16
C ALA A 84 2.65 -8.38 -12.18
N GLU A 85 2.42 -8.21 -10.89
CA GLU A 85 3.18 -8.87 -9.82
C GLU A 85 2.56 -10.22 -9.39
N GLY A 86 1.50 -10.65 -10.06
CA GLY A 86 0.86 -11.92 -9.77
C GLY A 86 -0.29 -11.87 -8.77
N VAL A 87 -0.70 -10.66 -8.36
CA VAL A 87 -1.82 -10.51 -7.42
C VAL A 87 -3.14 -10.73 -8.16
N GLU A 88 -4.00 -11.58 -7.62
CA GLU A 88 -5.30 -11.85 -8.19
C GLU A 88 -6.34 -10.86 -7.67
N ILE A 89 -6.99 -10.13 -8.57
CA ILE A 89 -7.94 -9.08 -8.23
C ILE A 89 -9.24 -9.32 -8.98
N SER A 90 -10.36 -9.26 -8.25
CA SER A 90 -11.71 -9.32 -8.82
C SER A 90 -12.40 -7.99 -8.53
N GLY A 91 -12.69 -7.22 -9.58
CA GLY A 91 -13.17 -5.85 -9.42
C GLY A 91 -12.12 -4.98 -8.74
N ASP A 92 -12.40 -4.51 -7.53
CA ASP A 92 -11.47 -3.71 -6.73
C ASP A 92 -10.96 -4.46 -5.49
N LYS A 93 -11.18 -5.78 -5.42
CA LYS A 93 -10.87 -6.57 -4.23
C LYS A 93 -9.88 -7.69 -4.55
N ILE A 94 -8.91 -7.88 -3.67
CA ILE A 94 -7.93 -8.97 -3.77
C ILE A 94 -8.61 -10.29 -3.38
N LYS A 95 -8.44 -11.32 -4.21
CA LYS A 95 -9.10 -12.61 -4.01
C LYS A 95 -8.56 -13.39 -2.82
N ASN A 96 -7.24 -13.42 -2.66
CA ASN A 96 -6.56 -14.20 -1.62
C ASN A 96 -5.86 -13.27 -0.64
N PHE A 97 -6.55 -12.24 -0.20
CA PHE A 97 -5.99 -11.16 0.61
C PHE A 97 -5.23 -11.66 1.84
N GLU A 98 -5.85 -12.55 2.62
CA GLU A 98 -5.24 -13.05 3.86
C GLU A 98 -3.93 -13.79 3.62
N GLU A 99 -3.82 -14.48 2.48
CA GLU A 99 -2.62 -15.25 2.13
C GLU A 99 -1.44 -14.35 1.76
N ILE A 100 -1.71 -13.23 1.12
CA ILE A 100 -0.66 -12.34 0.61
C ILE A 100 -0.46 -11.09 1.47
N LEU A 101 -1.21 -10.94 2.54
CA LEU A 101 -1.05 -9.82 3.46
C LEU A 101 0.30 -9.91 4.17
N PHE A 102 1.12 -8.89 4.00
CA PHE A 102 2.40 -8.77 4.67
C PHE A 102 2.22 -8.01 5.98
N ARG A 103 2.63 -8.60 7.07
CA ARG A 103 2.54 -7.99 8.41
C ARG A 103 3.93 -7.64 8.93
N PHE A 104 4.01 -6.56 9.66
CA PHE A 104 5.26 -6.12 10.25
C PHE A 104 5.42 -6.58 11.69
#